data_214de780515bd688c829fc325e8268f2
#
_entry.id   214de780515bd688c829fc325e8268f2
#
_cell.length_a   1.000
_cell.length_b   1.000
_cell.length_c   1.000
_cell.angle_alpha   90.00
_cell.angle_beta   90.00
_cell.angle_gamma   90.00
#
_symmetry.space_group_name_H-M   'P 1'
#
loop_
_entity.id
_entity.type
_entity.pdbx_description
1 polymer ?
#
loop_
_entity_poly.entity_id
_entity_poly.type
_entity_poly.pdbx_seq_one_letter_code
_entity_poly.pdbx_strand_id
1 'polypeptide(L)'
;MTLTEPVATAAGTGFLEIPPTSPDVRRLYDDSIAQQGFLMNLTRLWAHQPALHRGLFDLVDHAARAGDLTFRQRAILVVAAAAALGDGYCSLAWGSKLAGVAGDVAAGQVLRGDDDWLEPAERALAGWARTVAVDPNATEARDVQPLRDAGYDDAQIFAITVFVALRLAFAIVNDALGARPDAELLATVPAAVRHAVTYGRPAAGADSSPRPRGEQLARTNHS
;
A
#
# COMPACT_ATOMS: atom_id res chain seq x y z
N MET A 1 -26.10 20.45 34.55
CA MET A 1 -25.74 20.93 33.20
C MET A 1 -24.26 20.64 33.05
N THR A 2 -23.95 19.40 32.64
CA THR A 2 -22.60 18.88 32.53
C THR A 2 -22.13 19.19 31.12
N LEU A 3 -21.17 20.09 31.01
CA LEU A 3 -20.50 20.38 29.75
C LEU A 3 -19.65 19.16 29.39
N THR A 4 -20.09 18.40 28.40
CA THR A 4 -19.28 17.37 27.75
C THR A 4 -18.22 18.11 26.93
N GLU A 5 -16.96 18.06 27.37
CA GLU A 5 -15.86 18.58 26.58
C GLU A 5 -15.85 17.82 25.24
N PRO A 6 -15.65 18.51 24.10
CA PRO A 6 -15.49 17.83 22.81
C PRO A 6 -14.23 16.98 22.90
N VAL A 7 -14.39 15.65 22.76
CA VAL A 7 -13.28 14.74 22.52
C VAL A 7 -12.52 15.28 21.32
N ALA A 8 -11.30 15.72 21.53
CA ALA A 8 -10.43 16.18 20.47
C ALA A 8 -10.38 15.08 19.40
N THR A 9 -10.93 15.33 18.23
CA THR A 9 -10.78 14.49 17.07
C THR A 9 -9.29 14.31 16.85
N ALA A 10 -8.79 13.09 17.02
CA ALA A 10 -7.38 12.77 16.81
C ALA A 10 -7.06 13.14 15.34
N ALA A 11 -6.44 14.30 15.16
CA ALA A 11 -6.09 14.82 13.85
C ALA A 11 -5.19 13.80 13.15
N GLY A 12 -5.69 13.17 12.08
CA GLY A 12 -4.85 12.33 11.24
C GLY A 12 -5.33 10.94 10.89
N THR A 13 -6.42 10.41 11.47
CA THR A 13 -6.84 9.02 11.22
C THR A 13 -7.62 8.82 9.92
N GLY A 14 -8.08 9.86 9.25
CA GLY A 14 -8.91 9.79 8.03
C GLY A 14 -10.18 10.63 8.15
N PHE A 15 -11.19 10.32 7.32
CA PHE A 15 -12.46 11.06 7.26
C PHE A 15 -13.53 10.53 8.20
N LEU A 16 -13.34 9.33 8.73
CA LEU A 16 -14.28 8.70 9.65
C LEU A 16 -13.89 8.95 11.10
N GLU A 17 -14.89 8.97 11.98
CA GLU A 17 -14.69 9.01 13.41
C GLU A 17 -14.07 7.69 13.92
N ILE A 18 -13.49 7.71 15.12
CA ILE A 18 -12.96 6.47 15.72
C ILE A 18 -14.13 5.59 16.13
N PRO A 19 -14.20 4.31 15.70
CA PRO A 19 -15.30 3.43 16.04
C PRO A 19 -15.29 3.08 17.54
N PRO A 20 -16.46 2.73 18.13
CA PRO A 20 -16.54 2.25 19.50
C PRO A 20 -15.66 1.02 19.73
N THR A 21 -15.03 0.96 20.90
CA THR A 21 -14.18 -0.15 21.27
C THR A 21 -15.01 -1.43 21.50
N SER A 22 -14.64 -2.50 20.82
CA SER A 22 -15.18 -3.85 21.02
C SER A 22 -14.02 -4.84 21.27
N PRO A 23 -14.29 -6.10 21.67
CA PRO A 23 -13.24 -7.12 21.78
C PRO A 23 -12.49 -7.34 20.47
N ASP A 24 -13.17 -7.28 19.32
CA ASP A 24 -12.54 -7.44 17.99
C ASP A 24 -11.68 -6.24 17.63
N VAL A 25 -12.13 -5.03 17.94
CA VAL A 25 -11.35 -3.79 17.75
C VAL A 25 -10.08 -3.81 18.60
N ARG A 26 -10.19 -4.23 19.88
CA ARG A 26 -9.01 -4.36 20.76
C ARG A 26 -8.00 -5.33 20.19
N ARG A 27 -8.42 -6.54 19.78
CA ARG A 27 -7.52 -7.51 19.14
C ARG A 27 -6.81 -6.93 17.93
N LEU A 28 -7.54 -6.26 17.04
CA LEU A 28 -6.96 -5.62 15.85
C LEU A 28 -5.92 -4.56 16.22
N TYR A 29 -6.15 -3.78 17.27
CA TYR A 29 -5.21 -2.78 17.75
C TYR A 29 -3.97 -3.41 18.39
N ASP A 30 -4.16 -4.43 19.24
CA ASP A 30 -3.07 -5.16 19.88
C ASP A 30 -2.16 -5.84 18.83
N ASP A 31 -2.75 -6.45 17.80
CA ASP A 31 -2.02 -7.04 16.68
C ASP A 31 -1.20 -5.98 15.90
N SER A 32 -1.78 -4.80 15.66
CA SER A 32 -1.08 -3.70 14.99
C SER A 32 0.11 -3.23 15.82
N ILE A 33 -0.07 -3.03 17.12
CA ILE A 33 0.99 -2.60 18.04
C ILE A 33 2.10 -3.66 18.13
N ALA A 34 1.72 -4.95 18.23
CA ALA A 34 2.68 -6.04 18.29
C ALA A 34 3.55 -6.13 17.02
N GLN A 35 2.97 -5.86 15.85
CA GLN A 35 3.66 -5.98 14.56
C GLN A 35 4.47 -4.74 14.18
N GLN A 36 4.02 -3.54 14.56
CA GLN A 36 4.59 -2.28 14.09
C GLN A 36 5.26 -1.46 15.21
N GLY A 37 5.03 -1.80 16.47
CA GLY A 37 5.49 -1.02 17.64
C GLY A 37 4.58 0.15 17.99
N PHE A 38 3.56 0.45 17.17
CA PHE A 38 2.57 1.51 17.38
C PHE A 38 1.25 1.16 16.69
N LEU A 39 0.18 1.87 17.04
CA LEU A 39 -1.13 1.70 16.43
C LEU A 39 -1.24 2.56 15.16
N MET A 40 -1.23 1.92 14.00
CA MET A 40 -1.29 2.60 12.70
C MET A 40 -2.63 3.30 12.46
N ASN A 41 -2.61 4.46 11.80
CA ASN A 41 -3.82 5.20 11.42
C ASN A 41 -4.75 4.38 10.52
N LEU A 42 -4.20 3.63 9.57
CA LEU A 42 -5.02 2.72 8.76
C LEU A 42 -5.69 1.62 9.58
N THR A 43 -5.06 1.13 10.66
CA THR A 43 -5.69 0.14 11.56
C THR A 43 -6.88 0.72 12.29
N ARG A 44 -6.81 1.99 12.70
CA ARG A 44 -7.95 2.71 13.29
C ARG A 44 -9.11 2.81 12.30
N LEU A 45 -8.83 3.02 11.02
CA LEU A 45 -9.83 3.03 9.97
C LEU A 45 -10.49 1.65 9.77
N TRP A 46 -9.70 0.58 9.67
CA TRP A 46 -10.22 -0.78 9.51
C TRP A 46 -10.94 -1.33 10.75
N ALA A 47 -10.77 -0.68 11.90
CA ALA A 47 -11.47 -1.00 13.13
C ALA A 47 -13.00 -0.80 13.04
N HIS A 48 -13.51 -0.09 12.01
CA HIS A 48 -14.94 -0.05 11.72
C HIS A 48 -15.50 -1.43 11.35
N GLN A 49 -14.68 -2.29 10.74
CA GLN A 49 -15.07 -3.65 10.33
C GLN A 49 -13.88 -4.62 10.48
N PRO A 50 -13.52 -5.02 11.71
CA PRO A 50 -12.36 -5.89 11.95
C PRO A 50 -12.44 -7.23 11.21
N ALA A 51 -13.67 -7.75 10.99
CA ALA A 51 -13.89 -8.98 10.25
C ALA A 51 -13.53 -8.85 8.76
N LEU A 52 -13.81 -7.69 8.14
CA LEU A 52 -13.41 -7.44 6.75
C LEU A 52 -11.90 -7.32 6.62
N HIS A 53 -11.24 -6.65 7.57
CA HIS A 53 -9.78 -6.59 7.62
C HIS A 53 -9.17 -7.99 7.66
N ARG A 54 -9.62 -8.83 8.60
CA ARG A 54 -9.12 -10.21 8.77
C ARG A 54 -9.35 -11.03 7.51
N GLY A 55 -10.59 -11.05 6.99
CA GLY A 55 -10.91 -11.82 5.77
C GLY A 55 -10.11 -11.39 4.55
N LEU A 56 -9.86 -10.09 4.39
CA LEU A 56 -9.00 -9.58 3.32
C LEU A 56 -7.57 -10.13 3.46
N PHE A 57 -6.97 -10.06 4.66
CA PHE A 57 -5.60 -10.52 4.87
C PHE A 57 -5.48 -12.05 4.85
N ASP A 58 -6.51 -12.80 5.26
CA ASP A 58 -6.56 -14.24 5.05
C ASP A 58 -6.49 -14.59 3.56
N LEU A 59 -7.22 -13.86 2.70
CA LEU A 59 -7.15 -14.03 1.24
C LEU A 59 -5.79 -13.62 0.65
N VAL A 60 -5.22 -12.49 1.12
CA VAL A 60 -3.87 -12.05 0.72
C VAL A 60 -2.84 -13.14 1.02
N ASP A 61 -2.90 -13.75 2.21
CA ASP A 61 -1.99 -14.81 2.60
C ASP A 61 -2.20 -16.10 1.81
N HIS A 62 -3.45 -16.45 1.48
CA HIS A 62 -3.74 -17.58 0.59
C HIS A 62 -3.18 -17.35 -0.81
N ALA A 63 -3.41 -16.16 -1.39
CA ALA A 63 -2.89 -15.81 -2.70
C ALA A 63 -1.35 -15.81 -2.74
N ALA A 64 -0.70 -15.29 -1.70
CA ALA A 64 0.76 -15.30 -1.58
C ALA A 64 1.33 -16.74 -1.54
N ARG A 65 0.68 -17.65 -0.80
CA ARG A 65 1.08 -19.07 -0.75
C ARG A 65 0.83 -19.78 -2.08
N ALA A 66 -0.32 -19.55 -2.71
CA ALA A 66 -0.65 -20.15 -3.99
C ALA A 66 0.27 -19.67 -5.14
N GLY A 67 0.75 -18.44 -5.06
CA GLY A 67 1.74 -17.88 -5.99
C GLY A 67 3.19 -18.26 -5.65
N ASP A 68 3.42 -19.00 -4.57
CA ASP A 68 4.76 -19.33 -4.03
C ASP A 68 5.65 -18.10 -3.83
N LEU A 69 5.04 -17.00 -3.33
CA LEU A 69 5.70 -15.71 -3.21
C LEU A 69 6.54 -15.62 -1.93
N THR A 70 7.84 -15.44 -2.08
CA THR A 70 8.73 -15.06 -0.97
C THR A 70 8.35 -13.70 -0.40
N PHE A 71 8.81 -13.40 0.83
CA PHE A 71 8.56 -12.09 1.43
C PHE A 71 9.12 -10.94 0.58
N ARG A 72 10.31 -11.11 -0.01
CA ARG A 72 10.95 -10.12 -0.89
C ARG A 72 10.10 -9.86 -2.15
N GLN A 73 9.59 -10.91 -2.81
CA GLN A 73 8.72 -10.78 -3.98
C GLN A 73 7.39 -10.11 -3.62
N ARG A 74 6.78 -10.45 -2.47
CA ARG A 74 5.58 -9.75 -1.97
C ARG A 74 5.84 -8.27 -1.74
N ALA A 75 7.00 -7.92 -1.16
CA ALA A 75 7.37 -6.53 -0.93
C ALA A 75 7.55 -5.77 -2.27
N ILE A 76 8.19 -6.37 -3.26
CA ILE A 76 8.35 -5.79 -4.60
C ILE A 76 6.98 -5.56 -5.26
N LEU A 77 6.09 -6.54 -5.24
CA LEU A 77 4.74 -6.42 -5.81
C LEU A 77 3.96 -5.28 -5.18
N VAL A 78 3.97 -5.19 -3.84
CA VAL A 78 3.21 -4.14 -3.13
C VAL A 78 3.82 -2.76 -3.38
N VAL A 79 5.15 -2.64 -3.33
CA VAL A 79 5.84 -1.35 -3.57
C VAL A 79 5.60 -0.86 -5.00
N ALA A 80 5.72 -1.75 -5.99
CA ALA A 80 5.49 -1.42 -7.40
C ALA A 80 4.03 -1.00 -7.66
N ALA A 81 3.06 -1.76 -7.13
CA ALA A 81 1.64 -1.45 -7.26
C ALA A 81 1.26 -0.15 -6.53
N ALA A 82 1.71 0.05 -5.29
CA ALA A 82 1.43 1.25 -4.50
C ALA A 82 2.01 2.51 -5.15
N ALA A 83 3.25 2.43 -5.66
CA ALA A 83 3.88 3.55 -6.37
C ALA A 83 3.11 3.91 -7.65
N ALA A 84 2.67 2.91 -8.43
CA ALA A 84 1.90 3.12 -9.65
C ALA A 84 0.51 3.71 -9.37
N LEU A 85 -0.14 3.29 -8.27
CA LEU A 85 -1.41 3.85 -7.80
C LEU A 85 -1.27 5.27 -7.22
N GLY A 86 -0.06 5.68 -6.81
CA GLY A 86 0.15 6.93 -6.08
C GLY A 86 -0.19 6.84 -4.58
N ASP A 87 -0.27 5.64 -4.02
CA ASP A 87 -0.52 5.41 -2.60
C ASP A 87 0.77 5.62 -1.80
N GLY A 88 0.88 6.79 -1.18
CA GLY A 88 2.03 7.15 -0.35
C GLY A 88 2.15 6.32 0.92
N TYR A 89 1.03 5.91 1.53
CA TYR A 89 1.05 5.16 2.79
C TYR A 89 1.66 3.77 2.59
N CYS A 90 1.11 2.97 1.66
CA CYS A 90 1.65 1.63 1.37
C CYS A 90 3.07 1.71 0.80
N SER A 91 3.38 2.75 0.01
CA SER A 91 4.74 2.97 -0.50
C SER A 91 5.75 3.18 0.63
N LEU A 92 5.45 3.99 1.64
CA LEU A 92 6.31 4.19 2.81
C LEU A 92 6.44 2.91 3.65
N ALA A 93 5.31 2.29 4.00
CA ALA A 93 5.28 1.12 4.87
C ALA A 93 5.97 -0.10 4.23
N TRP A 94 5.68 -0.39 2.97
CA TRP A 94 6.27 -1.54 2.28
C TRP A 94 7.64 -1.22 1.66
N GLY A 95 7.90 0.03 1.31
CA GLY A 95 9.25 0.48 0.96
C GLY A 95 10.24 0.27 2.09
N SER A 96 9.85 0.56 3.34
CA SER A 96 10.65 0.26 4.52
C SER A 96 10.90 -1.24 4.70
N LYS A 97 9.88 -2.08 4.49
CA LYS A 97 10.01 -3.55 4.55
C LYS A 97 10.90 -4.09 3.44
N LEU A 98 10.78 -3.55 2.22
CA LEU A 98 11.65 -3.91 1.10
C LEU A 98 13.10 -3.49 1.37
N ALA A 99 13.32 -2.31 1.97
CA ALA A 99 14.65 -1.86 2.36
C ALA A 99 15.31 -2.83 3.34
N GLY A 100 14.55 -3.40 4.27
CA GLY A 100 15.06 -4.39 5.22
C GLY A 100 15.56 -5.69 4.60
N VAL A 101 15.13 -6.05 3.38
CA VAL A 101 15.52 -7.30 2.70
C VAL A 101 16.29 -7.09 1.39
N ALA A 102 16.32 -5.87 0.86
CA ALA A 102 16.98 -5.54 -0.41
C ALA A 102 17.96 -4.37 -0.29
N GLY A 103 17.92 -3.62 0.80
CA GLY A 103 18.67 -2.39 1.02
C GLY A 103 17.91 -1.13 0.63
N ASP A 104 18.26 -0.02 1.26
CA ASP A 104 17.56 1.27 1.18
C ASP A 104 17.50 1.83 -0.25
N VAL A 105 18.64 1.79 -0.94
CA VAL A 105 18.78 2.32 -2.32
C VAL A 105 17.88 1.53 -3.27
N ALA A 106 17.93 0.21 -3.17
CA ALA A 106 17.14 -0.72 -3.96
C ALA A 106 15.63 -0.47 -3.79
N ALA A 107 15.15 -0.34 -2.56
CA ALA A 107 13.75 -0.03 -2.30
C ALA A 107 13.33 1.31 -2.91
N GLY A 108 14.18 2.33 -2.81
CA GLY A 108 13.95 3.63 -3.45
C GLY A 108 13.91 3.56 -4.98
N GLN A 109 14.68 2.67 -5.58
CA GLN A 109 14.70 2.44 -7.04
C GLN A 109 13.38 1.83 -7.52
N VAL A 110 12.88 0.76 -6.87
CA VAL A 110 11.56 0.16 -7.22
C VAL A 110 10.43 1.19 -7.12
N LEU A 111 10.44 2.04 -6.08
CA LEU A 111 9.46 3.13 -5.93
C LEU A 111 9.47 4.12 -7.09
N ARG A 112 10.63 4.33 -7.72
CA ARG A 112 10.78 5.21 -8.89
C ARG A 112 10.59 4.50 -10.22
N GLY A 113 10.40 3.18 -10.23
CA GLY A 113 10.29 2.37 -11.44
C GLY A 113 11.64 2.01 -12.08
N ASP A 114 12.74 2.17 -11.35
CA ASP A 114 14.07 1.74 -11.76
C ASP A 114 14.28 0.29 -11.27
N ASP A 115 14.05 -0.67 -12.16
CA ASP A 115 14.05 -2.11 -11.86
C ASP A 115 15.28 -2.83 -12.42
N ASP A 116 16.27 -2.14 -12.95
CA ASP A 116 17.42 -2.74 -13.67
C ASP A 116 18.26 -3.69 -12.80
N TRP A 117 18.27 -3.45 -11.49
CA TRP A 117 18.97 -4.27 -10.50
C TRP A 117 18.17 -5.51 -10.03
N LEU A 118 16.87 -5.59 -10.35
CA LEU A 118 16.03 -6.73 -10.01
C LEU A 118 16.41 -7.95 -10.86
N GLU A 119 16.34 -9.14 -10.27
CA GLU A 119 16.40 -10.38 -11.00
C GLU A 119 15.26 -10.46 -12.05
N PRO A 120 15.44 -11.19 -13.16
CA PRO A 120 14.42 -11.24 -14.23
C PRO A 120 13.01 -11.56 -13.73
N ALA A 121 12.87 -12.52 -12.82
CA ALA A 121 11.59 -12.89 -12.24
C ALA A 121 10.98 -11.76 -11.38
N GLU A 122 11.80 -11.07 -10.57
CA GLU A 122 11.37 -9.95 -9.75
C GLU A 122 10.95 -8.75 -10.61
N ARG A 123 11.67 -8.51 -11.71
CA ARG A 123 11.33 -7.46 -12.68
C ARG A 123 10.00 -7.74 -13.36
N ALA A 124 9.73 -9.01 -13.74
CA ALA A 124 8.44 -9.42 -14.29
C ALA A 124 7.29 -9.18 -13.29
N LEU A 125 7.50 -9.49 -12.00
CA LEU A 125 6.53 -9.22 -10.94
C LEU A 125 6.28 -7.73 -10.77
N ALA A 126 7.32 -6.90 -10.71
CA ALA A 126 7.19 -5.45 -10.55
C ALA A 126 6.44 -4.82 -11.74
N GLY A 127 6.80 -5.21 -12.97
CA GLY A 127 6.13 -4.77 -14.19
C GLY A 127 4.65 -5.14 -14.19
N TRP A 128 4.33 -6.41 -13.90
CA TRP A 128 2.95 -6.87 -13.82
C TRP A 128 2.13 -6.11 -12.78
N ALA A 129 2.68 -5.92 -11.58
CA ALA A 129 2.01 -5.18 -10.51
C ALA A 129 1.66 -3.74 -10.92
N ARG A 130 2.55 -3.05 -11.63
CA ARG A 130 2.29 -1.69 -12.14
C ARG A 130 1.21 -1.69 -13.22
N THR A 131 1.27 -2.62 -14.17
CA THR A 131 0.28 -2.74 -15.24
C THR A 131 -1.12 -2.94 -14.66
N VAL A 132 -1.27 -3.89 -13.73
CA VAL A 132 -2.55 -4.15 -13.05
C VAL A 132 -3.04 -2.94 -12.25
N ALA A 133 -2.12 -2.19 -11.63
CA ALA A 133 -2.49 -1.02 -10.82
C ALA A 133 -2.96 0.18 -11.66
N VAL A 134 -2.44 0.34 -12.89
CA VAL A 134 -2.74 1.51 -13.74
C VAL A 134 -4.00 1.29 -14.58
N ASP A 135 -4.03 0.21 -15.35
CA ASP A 135 -5.18 -0.11 -16.21
C ASP A 135 -5.26 -1.64 -16.46
N PRO A 136 -5.99 -2.36 -15.61
CA PRO A 136 -6.12 -3.81 -15.76
C PRO A 136 -6.90 -4.23 -17.01
N ASN A 137 -7.71 -3.35 -17.61
CA ASN A 137 -8.45 -3.66 -18.84
C ASN A 137 -7.59 -3.53 -20.11
N ALA A 138 -6.49 -2.78 -20.03
CA ALA A 138 -5.56 -2.64 -21.15
C ALA A 138 -4.54 -3.79 -21.25
N THR A 139 -4.56 -4.75 -20.32
CA THR A 139 -3.63 -5.89 -20.34
C THR A 139 -3.91 -6.81 -21.52
N GLU A 140 -2.82 -7.32 -22.12
CA GLU A 140 -2.85 -8.27 -23.23
C GLU A 140 -2.06 -9.54 -22.90
N ALA A 141 -2.20 -10.59 -23.71
CA ALA A 141 -1.48 -11.84 -23.54
C ALA A 141 0.05 -11.66 -23.48
N ARG A 142 0.60 -10.68 -24.20
CA ARG A 142 2.03 -10.34 -24.18
C ARG A 142 2.52 -9.81 -22.83
N ASP A 143 1.64 -9.18 -22.03
CA ASP A 143 2.01 -8.61 -20.72
C ASP A 143 2.17 -9.70 -19.66
N VAL A 144 1.56 -10.86 -19.88
CA VAL A 144 1.69 -12.06 -19.04
C VAL A 144 2.96 -12.85 -19.37
N GLN A 145 3.47 -12.72 -20.61
CA GLN A 145 4.60 -13.53 -21.08
C GLN A 145 5.87 -13.43 -20.21
N PRO A 146 6.28 -12.25 -19.69
CA PRO A 146 7.43 -12.14 -18.79
C PRO A 146 7.31 -12.98 -17.50
N LEU A 147 6.08 -13.18 -17.00
CA LEU A 147 5.85 -14.06 -15.83
C LEU A 147 6.04 -15.53 -16.20
N ARG A 148 5.56 -15.95 -17.38
CA ARG A 148 5.79 -17.30 -17.89
C ARG A 148 7.27 -17.57 -18.15
N ASP A 149 7.97 -16.63 -18.76
CA ASP A 149 9.40 -16.70 -19.03
C ASP A 149 10.21 -16.78 -17.72
N ALA A 150 9.70 -16.21 -16.64
CA ALA A 150 10.24 -16.31 -15.29
C ALA A 150 9.90 -17.63 -14.58
N GLY A 151 9.13 -18.53 -15.23
CA GLY A 151 8.83 -19.87 -14.74
C GLY A 151 7.52 -20.00 -13.94
N TYR A 152 6.70 -18.94 -13.85
CA TYR A 152 5.38 -19.03 -13.20
C TYR A 152 4.38 -19.74 -14.14
N ASP A 153 3.66 -20.71 -13.59
CA ASP A 153 2.54 -21.34 -14.28
C ASP A 153 1.27 -20.48 -14.23
N ASP A 154 0.23 -20.86 -14.98
CA ASP A 154 -1.01 -20.09 -15.05
C ASP A 154 -1.74 -20.00 -13.70
N ALA A 155 -1.65 -21.00 -12.84
CA ALA A 155 -2.23 -20.97 -11.49
C ALA A 155 -1.48 -19.99 -10.59
N GLN A 156 -0.16 -19.96 -10.66
CA GLN A 156 0.66 -19.00 -9.93
C GLN A 156 0.44 -17.58 -10.44
N ILE A 157 0.36 -17.36 -11.75
CA ILE A 157 0.07 -16.05 -12.35
C ILE A 157 -1.29 -15.54 -11.91
N PHE A 158 -2.30 -16.42 -11.89
CA PHE A 158 -3.62 -16.07 -11.35
C PHE A 158 -3.54 -15.65 -9.86
N ALA A 159 -2.84 -16.43 -9.04
CA ALA A 159 -2.66 -16.15 -7.61
C ALA A 159 -1.89 -14.84 -7.36
N ILE A 160 -0.83 -14.57 -8.13
CA ILE A 160 -0.07 -13.30 -8.10
C ILE A 160 -0.98 -12.13 -8.43
N THR A 161 -1.83 -12.27 -9.46
CA THR A 161 -2.78 -11.24 -9.86
C THR A 161 -3.82 -10.98 -8.76
N VAL A 162 -4.35 -12.03 -8.13
CA VAL A 162 -5.26 -11.91 -6.98
C VAL A 162 -4.56 -11.22 -5.80
N PHE A 163 -3.31 -11.58 -5.50
CA PHE A 163 -2.53 -10.91 -4.47
C PHE A 163 -2.43 -9.40 -4.73
N VAL A 164 -2.05 -8.99 -5.93
CA VAL A 164 -1.95 -7.57 -6.31
C VAL A 164 -3.31 -6.88 -6.18
N ALA A 165 -4.38 -7.47 -6.72
CA ALA A 165 -5.73 -6.90 -6.68
C ALA A 165 -6.23 -6.69 -5.25
N LEU A 166 -6.00 -7.64 -4.33
CA LEU A 166 -6.36 -7.51 -2.91
C LEU A 166 -5.55 -6.41 -2.21
N ARG A 167 -4.25 -6.26 -2.56
CA ARG A 167 -3.41 -5.17 -2.05
C ARG A 167 -3.87 -3.80 -2.55
N LEU A 168 -4.29 -3.70 -3.82
CA LEU A 168 -4.91 -2.50 -4.38
C LEU A 168 -6.26 -2.20 -3.72
N ALA A 169 -7.10 -3.20 -3.46
CA ALA A 169 -8.37 -3.02 -2.74
C ALA A 169 -8.12 -2.42 -1.34
N PHE A 170 -7.11 -2.92 -0.61
CA PHE A 170 -6.72 -2.35 0.69
C PHE A 170 -6.26 -0.89 0.56
N ALA A 171 -5.38 -0.58 -0.40
CA ALA A 171 -4.88 0.76 -0.66
C ALA A 171 -6.00 1.74 -1.02
N ILE A 172 -6.91 1.33 -1.92
CA ILE A 172 -8.06 2.15 -2.36
C ILE A 172 -8.96 2.52 -1.17
N VAL A 173 -9.25 1.57 -0.26
CA VAL A 173 -10.06 1.86 0.93
C VAL A 173 -9.36 2.89 1.82
N ASN A 174 -8.05 2.72 2.07
CA ASN A 174 -7.27 3.66 2.88
C ASN A 174 -7.27 5.06 2.26
N ASP A 175 -6.98 5.16 0.97
CA ASP A 175 -6.89 6.43 0.27
C ASP A 175 -8.25 7.11 0.14
N ALA A 176 -9.29 6.36 -0.23
CA ALA A 176 -10.65 6.89 -0.39
C ALA A 176 -11.19 7.46 0.93
N LEU A 177 -10.85 6.85 2.06
CA LEU A 177 -11.30 7.27 3.39
C LEU A 177 -10.27 8.17 4.12
N GLY A 178 -9.22 8.60 3.43
CA GLY A 178 -8.34 9.65 3.87
C GLY A 178 -7.29 9.25 4.90
N ALA A 179 -6.94 7.96 5.00
CA ALA A 179 -5.86 7.52 5.88
C ALA A 179 -4.55 8.26 5.56
N ARG A 180 -3.88 8.76 6.59
CA ARG A 180 -2.60 9.48 6.47
C ARG A 180 -1.48 8.67 7.08
N PRO A 181 -0.29 8.60 6.46
CA PRO A 181 0.86 7.96 7.07
C PRO A 181 1.11 8.45 8.48
N ASP A 182 1.56 7.56 9.35
CA ASP A 182 1.88 7.86 10.74
C ASP A 182 3.17 8.65 10.86
N ALA A 183 3.27 9.52 11.87
CA ALA A 183 4.52 10.21 12.18
C ALA A 183 5.61 9.21 12.63
N GLU A 184 5.21 8.18 13.38
CA GLU A 184 6.07 7.09 13.82
C GLU A 184 6.63 6.29 12.64
N LEU A 185 5.79 6.01 11.62
CA LEU A 185 6.26 5.38 10.38
C LEU A 185 7.32 6.24 9.71
N LEU A 186 7.06 7.54 9.51
CA LEU A 186 8.02 8.45 8.88
C LEU A 186 9.35 8.56 9.63
N ALA A 187 9.33 8.45 10.95
CA ALA A 187 10.55 8.52 11.78
C ALA A 187 11.48 7.32 11.52
N THR A 188 10.93 6.17 11.10
CA THR A 188 11.68 4.92 10.91
C THR A 188 11.96 4.59 9.44
N VAL A 189 11.25 5.23 8.50
CA VAL A 189 11.43 4.98 7.07
C VAL A 189 12.81 5.46 6.59
N PRO A 190 13.58 4.61 5.87
CA PRO A 190 14.87 4.99 5.31
C PRO A 190 14.79 6.21 4.40
N ALA A 191 15.84 7.05 4.40
CA ALA A 191 15.86 8.29 3.64
C ALA A 191 15.62 8.07 2.13
N ALA A 192 16.20 7.02 1.54
CA ALA A 192 16.03 6.71 0.12
C ALA A 192 14.56 6.41 -0.24
N VAL A 193 13.84 5.70 0.62
CA VAL A 193 12.41 5.42 0.47
C VAL A 193 11.60 6.70 0.62
N ARG A 194 11.86 7.46 1.69
CA ARG A 194 11.15 8.72 1.95
C ARG A 194 11.32 9.74 0.82
N HIS A 195 12.50 9.84 0.23
CA HIS A 195 12.77 10.73 -0.90
C HIS A 195 12.12 10.24 -2.20
N ALA A 196 11.89 8.94 -2.36
CA ALA A 196 11.24 8.39 -3.53
C ALA A 196 9.71 8.59 -3.51
N VAL A 197 9.09 8.70 -2.32
CA VAL A 197 7.64 8.88 -2.19
C VAL A 197 7.31 10.37 -2.19
N THR A 198 7.01 10.93 -3.37
CA THR A 198 6.67 12.35 -3.59
C THR A 198 5.17 12.56 -3.84
N TYR A 199 4.36 11.55 -3.67
CA TYR A 199 2.92 11.47 -3.95
C TYR A 199 2.14 11.02 -2.71
N GLY A 200 0.82 10.92 -2.85
CA GLY A 200 -0.07 10.50 -1.77
C GLY A 200 -0.37 11.61 -0.75
N ARG A 201 -0.96 11.23 0.37
CA ARG A 201 -1.30 12.15 1.45
C ARG A 201 -0.08 12.46 2.32
N PRO A 202 0.09 13.71 2.79
CA PRO A 202 1.12 14.02 3.77
C PRO A 202 0.84 13.27 5.08
N ALA A 203 1.89 12.97 5.83
CA ALA A 203 1.76 12.31 7.13
C ALA A 203 0.92 13.11 8.12
N ALA A 204 0.36 12.42 9.10
CA ALA A 204 -0.34 13.03 10.22
C ALA A 204 0.62 13.97 10.97
N GLY A 205 0.15 15.19 11.29
CA GLY A 205 0.98 16.21 11.96
C GLY A 205 1.92 17.02 11.06
N ALA A 206 2.08 16.68 9.79
CA ALA A 206 2.73 17.57 8.84
C ALA A 206 1.75 18.69 8.44
N ASP A 207 2.23 19.94 8.48
CA ASP A 207 1.42 21.13 8.20
C ASP A 207 0.67 21.01 6.87
N SER A 208 -0.65 21.02 6.93
CA SER A 208 -1.52 20.87 5.77
C SER A 208 -1.74 22.23 5.12
N SER A 209 -0.75 22.74 4.40
CA SER A 209 -1.04 23.76 3.38
C SER A 209 -1.83 23.08 2.25
N PRO A 210 -3.04 23.54 1.91
CA PRO A 210 -3.83 22.92 0.85
C PRO A 210 -3.11 23.05 -0.47
N ARG A 211 -2.79 21.92 -1.12
CA ARG A 211 -2.37 21.93 -2.52
C ARG A 211 -3.54 22.46 -3.36
N PRO A 212 -3.32 23.42 -4.28
CA PRO A 212 -4.39 23.92 -5.14
C PRO A 212 -4.94 22.76 -6.00
N ARG A 213 -6.26 22.58 -5.96
CA ARG A 213 -6.97 21.70 -6.88
C ARG A 213 -6.97 22.38 -8.27
N GLY A 214 -6.06 22.01 -9.10
CA GLY A 214 -6.08 22.55 -10.46
C GLY A 214 -4.79 22.28 -11.19
N GLU A 215 -4.74 21.14 -11.89
CA GLU A 215 -3.98 21.03 -13.15
C GLU A 215 -4.04 19.62 -13.77
N GLN A 216 -5.02 18.81 -13.40
CA GLN A 216 -5.11 17.43 -13.92
C GLN A 216 -6.22 17.20 -14.98
N LEU A 217 -6.89 18.26 -15.47
CA LEU A 217 -7.99 18.15 -16.46
C LEU A 217 -7.72 18.86 -17.80
N ALA A 218 -6.47 19.08 -18.17
CA ALA A 218 -6.14 19.75 -19.44
C ALA A 218 -5.23 18.92 -20.36
N ARG A 219 -5.47 17.62 -20.50
CA ARG A 219 -4.84 16.81 -21.57
C ARG A 219 -5.81 15.79 -22.15
N THR A 220 -6.95 16.22 -22.67
CA THR A 220 -7.67 15.50 -23.73
C THR A 220 -8.63 16.49 -24.37
N ASN A 221 -8.19 17.15 -25.44
CA ASN A 221 -8.95 17.53 -26.60
C ASN A 221 -8.04 18.32 -27.56
N HIS A 222 -7.41 17.61 -28.48
CA HIS A 222 -7.15 18.15 -29.83
C HIS A 222 -6.87 16.97 -30.76
N SER A 223 -7.88 16.79 -31.64
CA SER A 223 -7.89 16.16 -32.97
C SER A 223 -7.59 14.68 -33.05
#